data_9b21b2bacb3b3aaa519537ac0a81eed8
#
_entry.id   9b21b2bacb3b3aaa519537ac0a81eed8
#
_cell.length_a   1.000
_cell.length_b   1.000
_cell.length_c   1.000
_cell.angle_alpha   90.00
_cell.angle_beta   90.00
_cell.angle_gamma   90.00
#
_symmetry.space_group_name_H-M   'P 1'
#
loop_
_entity.id
_entity.type
_entity.pdbx_description
1 polymer ?
#
loop_
_entity_poly.entity_id
_entity_poly.type
_entity_poly.pdbx_seq_one_letter_code
_entity_poly.pdbx_strand_id
1 'polypeptide(L)'
;ANATKKVAEIEAELGAPELGELIGEANHENLMDDIELLDGAGDELDYAAVSCGKLSPVFFGSALTNFGVEPFLKEFLRLAPSPLSYTDTLTGEQVDPQRDDFSGFVFKIQANMDKNHRDRIAFVRICSGKFERGMEAFHMQGGKKLKLATGTSLMADDRAIVDEAYAGDIVGLFDPGIFSIGDTVCTGKTHVQFPEIPTFAPEMFSRITQVNTLKRKQFVKGMEELAQEGAIQIFREPGFGMESVIVGVVGVLQLEVLEQRLKSEYGVEVRRTGLPYTDVRWIKTDPKTFEFSSLNVTRDTLKVEDMRGRRLLLFTSPWNVNWAVDKNPDIELSEVGNWEA
;
A
#
# COMPACT_ATOMS: atom_id res chain seq x y z
N ALA A 1 -24.06 -22.46 -17.96
CA ALA A 1 -24.23 -21.02 -17.78
C ALA A 1 -25.68 -20.77 -17.38
N ASN A 2 -25.98 -20.70 -16.10
CA ASN A 2 -27.31 -20.31 -15.64
C ASN A 2 -27.38 -18.79 -15.74
N ALA A 3 -28.19 -18.31 -16.69
CA ALA A 3 -28.58 -16.91 -16.75
C ALA A 3 -29.24 -16.54 -15.42
N THR A 4 -28.63 -15.64 -14.68
CA THR A 4 -29.16 -15.08 -13.45
C THR A 4 -30.53 -14.48 -13.74
N LYS A 5 -31.59 -15.01 -13.16
CA LYS A 5 -32.91 -14.38 -13.20
C LYS A 5 -32.74 -12.97 -12.63
N LYS A 6 -33.07 -11.94 -13.42
CA LYS A 6 -33.25 -10.60 -12.90
C LYS A 6 -34.30 -10.69 -11.79
N VAL A 7 -33.90 -10.43 -10.57
CA VAL A 7 -34.84 -10.23 -9.46
C VAL A 7 -35.54 -8.91 -9.76
N ALA A 8 -36.88 -8.91 -9.81
CA ALA A 8 -37.63 -7.70 -10.01
C ALA A 8 -37.43 -6.82 -8.75
N GLU A 9 -36.92 -5.63 -8.93
CA GLU A 9 -36.91 -4.61 -7.87
C GLU A 9 -38.33 -4.05 -7.78
N ILE A 10 -38.89 -4.06 -6.58
CA ILE A 10 -40.17 -3.46 -6.26
C ILE A 10 -39.90 -2.37 -5.24
N GLU A 11 -40.26 -1.15 -5.57
CA GLU A 11 -40.23 -0.04 -4.64
C GLU A 11 -41.61 0.05 -3.96
N ALA A 12 -41.60 0.00 -2.63
CA ALA A 12 -42.80 0.18 -1.82
C ALA A 12 -42.48 1.13 -0.66
N GLU A 13 -43.46 1.96 -0.29
CA GLU A 13 -43.31 2.80 0.90
C GLU A 13 -43.42 1.94 2.17
N LEU A 14 -42.61 2.30 3.17
CA LEU A 14 -42.66 1.68 4.49
C LEU A 14 -44.06 1.89 5.09
N GLY A 15 -44.69 0.80 5.52
CA GLY A 15 -46.06 0.83 6.03
C GLY A 15 -47.15 0.75 4.97
N ALA A 16 -46.83 0.66 3.68
CA ALA A 16 -47.83 0.39 2.65
C ALA A 16 -48.40 -1.03 2.80
N PRO A 17 -49.76 -1.19 2.69
CA PRO A 17 -50.41 -2.51 2.82
C PRO A 17 -49.88 -3.53 1.81
N GLU A 18 -49.48 -3.08 0.63
CA GLU A 18 -48.92 -3.91 -0.44
C GLU A 18 -47.62 -4.58 -0.02
N LEU A 19 -46.83 -3.99 0.88
CA LEU A 19 -45.60 -4.58 1.38
C LEU A 19 -45.87 -5.83 2.23
N GLY A 20 -46.91 -5.79 3.07
CA GLY A 20 -47.37 -6.95 3.84
C GLY A 20 -47.85 -8.10 2.96
N GLU A 21 -48.57 -7.78 1.86
CA GLU A 21 -49.01 -8.78 0.88
C GLU A 21 -47.82 -9.43 0.14
N LEU A 22 -46.77 -8.66 -0.15
CA LEU A 22 -45.58 -9.13 -0.88
C LEU A 22 -44.67 -10.04 -0.05
N ILE A 23 -44.42 -9.68 1.21
CA ILE A 23 -43.44 -10.39 2.08
C ILE A 23 -44.11 -11.27 3.15
N GLY A 24 -45.43 -11.17 3.30
CA GLY A 24 -46.22 -11.84 4.35
C GLY A 24 -46.29 -11.03 5.66
N GLU A 25 -47.40 -11.11 6.35
CA GLU A 25 -47.68 -10.28 7.56
C GLU A 25 -46.61 -10.44 8.64
N ALA A 26 -46.16 -11.66 8.95
CA ALA A 26 -45.14 -11.90 9.97
C ALA A 26 -43.77 -11.28 9.64
N ASN A 27 -43.36 -11.31 8.36
CA ASN A 27 -42.11 -10.67 7.92
C ASN A 27 -42.24 -9.15 7.88
N HIS A 28 -43.43 -8.65 7.57
CA HIS A 28 -43.73 -7.23 7.60
C HIS A 28 -43.67 -6.66 9.03
N GLU A 29 -44.25 -7.37 9.99
CA GLU A 29 -44.20 -6.99 11.41
C GLU A 29 -42.73 -6.97 11.91
N ASN A 30 -41.97 -8.02 11.67
CA ASN A 30 -40.55 -8.05 12.02
C ASN A 30 -39.74 -6.92 11.35
N LEU A 31 -40.01 -6.62 10.08
CA LEU A 31 -39.36 -5.53 9.35
C LEU A 31 -39.66 -4.17 10.00
N MET A 32 -40.93 -3.93 10.41
CA MET A 32 -41.28 -2.68 11.07
C MET A 32 -40.64 -2.53 12.44
N ASP A 33 -40.56 -3.61 13.22
CA ASP A 33 -39.87 -3.63 14.52
C ASP A 33 -38.37 -3.36 14.36
N ASP A 34 -37.72 -3.97 13.35
CA ASP A 34 -36.30 -3.76 13.06
C ASP A 34 -36.00 -2.31 12.61
N ILE A 35 -36.93 -1.70 11.84
CA ILE A 35 -36.81 -0.31 11.40
C ILE A 35 -37.00 0.64 12.58
N GLU A 36 -37.99 0.42 13.45
CA GLU A 36 -38.17 1.23 14.65
C GLU A 36 -36.93 1.20 15.55
N LEU A 37 -36.32 0.02 15.68
CA LEU A 37 -35.08 -0.14 16.43
C LEU A 37 -33.89 0.64 15.78
N LEU A 38 -33.77 0.59 14.46
CA LEU A 38 -32.74 1.31 13.72
C LEU A 38 -32.95 2.83 13.78
N ASP A 39 -34.17 3.30 13.66
CA ASP A 39 -34.49 4.73 13.77
C ASP A 39 -34.24 5.27 15.18
N GLY A 40 -34.43 4.41 16.20
CA GLY A 40 -34.15 4.77 17.60
C GLY A 40 -32.69 4.70 18.04
N ALA A 41 -31.88 3.87 17.41
CA ALA A 41 -30.53 3.57 17.84
C ALA A 41 -29.42 3.78 16.75
N GLY A 42 -29.85 3.95 15.50
CA GLY A 42 -28.94 4.17 14.36
C GLY A 42 -28.71 5.65 14.08
N ASP A 43 -27.67 5.90 13.28
CA ASP A 43 -27.38 7.24 12.73
C ASP A 43 -28.15 7.42 11.41
N GLU A 44 -28.65 8.63 11.15
CA GLU A 44 -29.21 8.99 9.85
C GLU A 44 -28.07 9.01 8.79
N LEU A 45 -28.42 8.62 7.56
CA LEU A 45 -27.47 8.67 6.43
C LEU A 45 -27.14 10.12 6.08
N ASP A 46 -25.96 10.56 6.48
CA ASP A 46 -25.37 11.85 6.13
C ASP A 46 -24.20 11.69 5.17
N TYR A 47 -24.39 12.10 3.91
CA TYR A 47 -23.37 12.02 2.87
C TYR A 47 -22.11 12.83 3.19
N ALA A 48 -22.24 13.96 3.88
CA ALA A 48 -21.09 14.76 4.30
C ALA A 48 -20.28 14.03 5.38
N ALA A 49 -20.95 13.40 6.34
CA ALA A 49 -20.32 12.58 7.36
C ALA A 49 -19.63 11.34 6.76
N VAL A 50 -20.25 10.71 5.76
CA VAL A 50 -19.62 9.61 4.99
C VAL A 50 -18.37 10.09 4.26
N SER A 51 -18.43 11.21 3.54
CA SER A 51 -17.28 11.77 2.83
C SER A 51 -16.10 12.10 3.75
N CYS A 52 -16.39 12.50 5.00
CA CYS A 52 -15.36 12.80 6.01
C CYS A 52 -14.91 11.57 6.80
N GLY A 53 -15.42 10.38 6.50
CA GLY A 53 -15.09 9.13 7.21
C GLY A 53 -15.64 9.05 8.65
N LYS A 54 -16.63 9.89 9.00
CA LYS A 54 -17.29 9.88 10.32
C LYS A 54 -18.44 8.88 10.39
N LEU A 55 -19.02 8.54 9.25
CA LEU A 55 -20.11 7.59 9.11
C LEU A 55 -19.76 6.58 8.03
N SER A 56 -20.06 5.30 8.27
CA SER A 56 -19.84 4.21 7.32
C SER A 56 -21.19 3.64 6.87
N PRO A 57 -21.56 3.78 5.57
CA PRO A 57 -22.78 3.20 5.05
C PRO A 57 -22.65 1.67 4.98
N VAL A 58 -23.73 0.96 5.34
CA VAL A 58 -23.79 -0.51 5.31
C VAL A 58 -24.74 -0.96 4.21
N PHE A 59 -24.29 -1.90 3.40
CA PHE A 59 -25.06 -2.52 2.34
C PHE A 59 -25.12 -4.03 2.52
N PHE A 60 -26.29 -4.60 2.26
CA PHE A 60 -26.49 -6.04 2.27
C PHE A 60 -26.53 -6.54 0.83
N GLY A 61 -25.71 -7.55 0.53
CA GLY A 61 -25.63 -8.10 -0.81
C GLY A 61 -25.06 -9.50 -0.86
N SER A 62 -25.26 -10.17 -1.99
CA SER A 62 -24.71 -11.47 -2.26
C SER A 62 -24.12 -11.52 -3.67
N ALA A 63 -22.83 -11.66 -3.79
CA ALA A 63 -22.14 -11.83 -5.08
C ALA A 63 -22.58 -13.12 -5.80
N LEU A 64 -22.96 -14.17 -5.07
CA LEU A 64 -23.40 -15.44 -5.63
C LEU A 64 -24.73 -15.32 -6.39
N THR A 65 -25.66 -14.52 -5.86
CA THR A 65 -27.01 -14.35 -6.41
C THR A 65 -27.21 -13.00 -7.11
N ASN A 66 -26.19 -12.12 -7.07
CA ASN A 66 -26.26 -10.70 -7.47
C ASN A 66 -27.31 -9.87 -6.70
N PHE A 67 -27.75 -10.37 -5.54
CA PHE A 67 -28.69 -9.64 -4.69
C PHE A 67 -28.00 -8.37 -4.13
N GLY A 68 -28.69 -7.23 -4.21
CA GLY A 68 -28.22 -5.96 -3.65
C GLY A 68 -27.04 -5.30 -4.39
N VAL A 69 -26.48 -5.91 -5.43
CA VAL A 69 -25.31 -5.38 -6.15
C VAL A 69 -25.66 -4.10 -6.93
N GLU A 70 -26.79 -4.10 -7.66
CA GLU A 70 -27.20 -2.91 -8.44
C GLU A 70 -27.55 -1.72 -7.56
N PRO A 71 -28.37 -1.83 -6.50
CA PRO A 71 -28.59 -0.76 -5.54
C PRO A 71 -27.30 -0.23 -4.91
N PHE A 72 -26.38 -1.13 -4.50
CA PHE A 72 -25.08 -0.75 -3.99
C PHE A 72 -24.29 0.10 -5.00
N LEU A 73 -24.20 -0.33 -6.26
CA LEU A 73 -23.45 0.41 -7.27
C LEU A 73 -24.07 1.78 -7.57
N LYS A 74 -25.40 1.87 -7.59
CA LYS A 74 -26.08 3.16 -7.78
C LYS A 74 -25.75 4.13 -6.64
N GLU A 75 -25.81 3.65 -5.41
CA GLU A 75 -25.54 4.48 -4.25
C GLU A 75 -24.03 4.78 -4.11
N PHE A 76 -23.17 3.85 -4.46
CA PHE A 76 -21.71 4.07 -4.50
C PHE A 76 -21.33 5.26 -5.39
N LEU A 77 -22.00 5.44 -6.54
CA LEU A 77 -21.77 6.59 -7.41
C LEU A 77 -22.10 7.94 -6.74
N ARG A 78 -23.02 7.95 -5.77
CA ARG A 78 -23.34 9.15 -4.99
C ARG A 78 -22.38 9.37 -3.84
N LEU A 79 -21.90 8.29 -3.24
CA LEU A 79 -20.99 8.28 -2.09
C LEU A 79 -19.53 8.54 -2.48
N ALA A 80 -19.13 8.10 -3.69
CA ALA A 80 -17.74 8.23 -4.15
C ALA A 80 -17.36 9.70 -4.35
N PRO A 81 -16.37 10.21 -3.61
CA PRO A 81 -15.91 11.59 -3.79
C PRO A 81 -15.13 11.74 -5.10
N SER A 82 -15.08 12.96 -5.61
CA SER A 82 -14.09 13.36 -6.62
C SER A 82 -12.67 13.21 -6.08
N PRO A 83 -11.64 13.14 -6.95
CA PRO A 83 -10.25 13.12 -6.50
C PRO A 83 -9.96 14.25 -5.51
N LEU A 84 -9.40 13.89 -4.36
CA LEU A 84 -9.07 14.85 -3.30
C LEU A 84 -7.70 15.48 -3.56
N SER A 85 -7.50 16.68 -3.00
CA SER A 85 -6.20 17.35 -3.00
C SER A 85 -5.21 16.61 -2.12
N TYR A 86 -3.94 16.62 -2.51
CA TYR A 86 -2.83 16.10 -1.71
C TYR A 86 -1.95 17.24 -1.23
N THR A 87 -1.37 17.09 -0.05
CA THR A 87 -0.45 18.10 0.49
C THR A 87 0.92 17.97 -0.17
N ASP A 88 1.45 19.09 -0.66
CA ASP A 88 2.83 19.19 -1.09
C ASP A 88 3.74 19.32 0.14
N THR A 89 4.66 18.38 0.34
CA THR A 89 5.56 18.37 1.50
C THR A 89 6.61 19.48 1.45
N LEU A 90 6.88 20.07 0.28
CA LEU A 90 7.86 21.15 0.14
C LEU A 90 7.30 22.50 0.60
N THR A 91 6.00 22.73 0.40
CA THR A 91 5.35 24.02 0.66
C THR A 91 4.30 23.97 1.76
N GLY A 92 3.77 22.79 2.08
CA GLY A 92 2.62 22.59 2.95
C GLY A 92 1.28 22.94 2.29
N GLU A 93 1.27 23.33 1.02
CA GLU A 93 0.07 23.72 0.29
C GLU A 93 -0.70 22.50 -0.28
N GLN A 94 -2.00 22.68 -0.50
CA GLN A 94 -2.83 21.68 -1.15
C GLN A 94 -2.66 21.75 -2.68
N VAL A 95 -2.38 20.63 -3.29
CA VAL A 95 -2.28 20.47 -4.74
C VAL A 95 -3.68 20.21 -5.30
N ASP A 96 -4.25 21.21 -6.01
CA ASP A 96 -5.56 21.06 -6.62
C ASP A 96 -5.51 20.03 -7.77
N PRO A 97 -6.39 19.01 -7.77
CA PRO A 97 -6.48 18.04 -8.86
C PRO A 97 -6.75 18.66 -10.24
N GLN A 98 -7.40 19.82 -10.29
CA GLN A 98 -7.76 20.50 -11.54
C GLN A 98 -6.69 21.45 -12.09
N ARG A 99 -5.52 21.57 -11.43
CA ARG A 99 -4.42 22.38 -11.97
C ARG A 99 -3.89 21.79 -13.29
N ASP A 100 -3.35 22.63 -14.16
CA ASP A 100 -2.83 22.21 -15.48
C ASP A 100 -1.57 21.33 -15.39
N ASP A 101 -0.70 21.60 -14.42
CA ASP A 101 0.54 20.86 -14.24
C ASP A 101 0.26 19.44 -13.76
N PHE A 102 0.82 18.46 -14.50
CA PHE A 102 0.76 17.05 -14.12
C PHE A 102 1.57 16.80 -12.87
N SER A 103 0.98 16.03 -11.94
CA SER A 103 1.69 15.41 -10.84
C SER A 103 1.08 14.06 -10.49
N GLY A 104 1.92 13.17 -10.00
CA GLY A 104 1.48 11.86 -9.54
C GLY A 104 2.53 11.21 -8.64
N PHE A 105 2.13 10.19 -7.91
CA PHE A 105 3.05 9.42 -7.09
C PHE A 105 2.95 7.92 -7.35
N VAL A 106 4.08 7.25 -7.21
CA VAL A 106 4.20 5.80 -7.34
C VAL A 106 3.69 5.14 -6.06
N PHE A 107 2.58 4.43 -6.13
CA PHE A 107 2.03 3.74 -4.95
C PHE A 107 2.26 2.23 -4.96
N LYS A 108 2.62 1.66 -6.11
CA LYS A 108 2.88 0.23 -6.26
C LYS A 108 3.92 0.00 -7.35
N ILE A 109 4.76 -1.00 -7.16
CA ILE A 109 5.66 -1.53 -8.19
C ILE A 109 5.37 -3.02 -8.31
N GLN A 110 5.38 -3.53 -9.54
CA GLN A 110 5.22 -4.95 -9.81
C GLN A 110 6.20 -5.37 -10.89
N ALA A 111 7.01 -6.39 -10.59
CA ALA A 111 7.96 -6.98 -11.52
C ALA A 111 7.46 -8.34 -12.00
N ASN A 112 8.01 -8.81 -13.13
CA ASN A 112 7.82 -10.16 -13.66
C ASN A 112 6.34 -10.58 -13.83
N MET A 113 5.47 -9.65 -14.26
CA MET A 113 4.06 -9.95 -14.54
C MET A 113 3.90 -10.96 -15.66
N ASP A 114 4.79 -10.93 -16.65
CA ASP A 114 4.89 -11.95 -17.68
C ASP A 114 6.14 -12.81 -17.42
N LYS A 115 5.95 -14.13 -17.34
CA LYS A 115 7.05 -15.09 -17.12
C LYS A 115 8.08 -15.09 -18.26
N ASN A 116 7.68 -14.66 -19.45
CA ASN A 116 8.53 -14.60 -20.64
C ASN A 116 9.25 -13.26 -20.80
N HIS A 117 8.75 -12.20 -20.15
CA HIS A 117 9.27 -10.85 -20.22
C HIS A 117 9.58 -10.34 -18.81
N ARG A 118 10.84 -9.97 -18.57
CA ARG A 118 11.25 -9.32 -17.32
C ARG A 118 10.88 -7.85 -17.36
N ASP A 119 9.58 -7.58 -17.29
CA ASP A 119 9.05 -6.23 -17.21
C ASP A 119 8.81 -5.83 -15.76
N ARG A 120 9.03 -4.57 -15.49
CA ARG A 120 8.73 -3.92 -14.22
C ARG A 120 7.83 -2.73 -14.52
N ILE A 121 6.73 -2.63 -13.79
CA ILE A 121 5.74 -1.58 -13.95
C ILE A 121 5.63 -0.83 -12.63
N ALA A 122 5.76 0.49 -12.70
CA ALA A 122 5.45 1.41 -11.62
C ALA A 122 4.03 1.95 -11.83
N PHE A 123 3.15 1.72 -10.86
CA PHE A 123 1.78 2.25 -10.88
C PHE A 123 1.76 3.63 -10.25
N VAL A 124 1.38 4.61 -11.05
CA VAL A 124 1.30 6.01 -10.66
C VAL A 124 -0.15 6.43 -10.52
N ARG A 125 -0.52 6.93 -9.34
CA ARG A 125 -1.77 7.67 -9.11
C ARG A 125 -1.56 9.09 -9.59
N ILE A 126 -2.38 9.56 -10.51
CA ILE A 126 -2.36 10.95 -10.96
C ILE A 126 -3.08 11.81 -9.92
N CYS A 127 -2.38 12.81 -9.39
CA CYS A 127 -2.89 13.71 -8.35
C CYS A 127 -3.37 15.04 -8.93
N SER A 128 -2.78 15.51 -10.03
CA SER A 128 -3.20 16.73 -10.72
C SER A 128 -2.84 16.70 -12.20
N GLY A 129 -3.54 17.54 -12.97
CA GLY A 129 -3.29 17.76 -14.37
C GLY A 129 -3.58 16.56 -15.27
N LYS A 130 -2.91 16.51 -16.40
CA LYS A 130 -3.10 15.52 -17.45
C LYS A 130 -1.80 14.77 -17.72
N PHE A 131 -1.87 13.44 -17.71
CA PHE A 131 -0.82 12.57 -18.22
C PHE A 131 -0.98 12.45 -19.74
N GLU A 132 0.12 12.56 -20.47
CA GLU A 132 0.21 12.24 -21.89
C GLU A 132 1.37 11.29 -22.15
N ARG A 133 1.12 10.23 -22.93
CA ARG A 133 2.15 9.24 -23.25
C ARG A 133 3.37 9.90 -23.92
N GLY A 134 4.54 9.65 -23.36
CA GLY A 134 5.79 10.19 -23.88
C GLY A 134 6.14 11.59 -23.39
N MET A 135 5.34 12.16 -22.48
CA MET A 135 5.65 13.44 -21.86
C MET A 135 6.95 13.37 -21.05
N GLU A 136 7.60 14.51 -20.87
CA GLU A 136 8.73 14.66 -19.94
C GLU A 136 8.22 15.10 -18.57
N ALA A 137 8.66 14.41 -17.52
CA ALA A 137 8.38 14.78 -16.15
C ALA A 137 9.67 14.81 -15.32
N PHE A 138 9.64 15.50 -14.20
CA PHE A 138 10.72 15.53 -13.23
C PHE A 138 10.46 14.49 -12.15
N HIS A 139 11.43 13.63 -11.89
CA HIS A 139 11.42 12.65 -10.80
C HIS A 139 12.04 13.30 -9.57
N MET A 140 11.24 13.57 -8.55
CA MET A 140 11.64 14.36 -7.40
C MET A 140 12.77 13.70 -6.61
N GLN A 141 12.61 12.46 -6.19
CA GLN A 141 13.59 11.73 -5.40
C GLN A 141 14.88 11.42 -6.18
N GLY A 142 14.76 11.22 -7.49
CA GLY A 142 15.91 11.00 -8.36
C GLY A 142 16.61 12.28 -8.85
N GLY A 143 16.03 13.46 -8.63
CA GLY A 143 16.58 14.76 -9.01
C GLY A 143 16.80 14.93 -10.52
N LYS A 144 16.06 14.24 -11.40
CA LYS A 144 16.29 14.23 -12.84
C LYS A 144 14.99 14.19 -13.65
N LYS A 145 15.09 14.73 -14.87
CA LYS A 145 14.03 14.58 -15.86
C LYS A 145 14.03 13.17 -16.44
N LEU A 146 12.86 12.65 -16.71
CA LEU A 146 12.65 11.38 -17.37
C LEU A 146 11.45 11.45 -18.31
N LYS A 147 11.47 10.58 -19.33
CA LYS A 147 10.38 10.47 -20.29
C LYS A 147 9.44 9.35 -19.86
N LEU A 148 8.16 9.68 -19.69
CA LEU A 148 7.11 8.71 -19.35
C LEU A 148 6.66 8.00 -20.65
N ALA A 149 7.49 7.04 -21.11
CA ALA A 149 7.42 6.53 -22.48
C ALA A 149 6.20 5.64 -22.76
N THR A 150 5.69 4.91 -21.76
CA THR A 150 4.59 3.96 -21.95
C THR A 150 3.62 4.09 -20.80
N GLY A 151 2.41 4.54 -21.11
CA GLY A 151 1.27 4.46 -20.21
C GLY A 151 0.50 3.17 -20.49
N THR A 152 0.28 2.35 -19.49
CA THR A 152 -0.53 1.13 -19.60
C THR A 152 -1.61 1.17 -18.54
N SER A 153 -2.85 0.92 -18.92
CA SER A 153 -3.94 0.61 -18.00
C SER A 153 -4.06 -0.90 -17.89
N LEU A 154 -4.24 -1.38 -16.68
CA LEU A 154 -4.49 -2.79 -16.43
C LEU A 154 -5.96 -2.98 -16.07
N MET A 155 -6.66 -3.79 -16.84
CA MET A 155 -8.00 -4.24 -16.52
C MET A 155 -7.98 -5.77 -16.52
N ALA A 156 -7.88 -6.37 -15.33
CA ALA A 156 -7.58 -7.78 -15.13
C ALA A 156 -6.27 -8.20 -15.83
N ASP A 157 -6.30 -9.17 -16.74
CA ASP A 157 -5.14 -9.61 -17.51
C ASP A 157 -4.87 -8.78 -18.78
N ASP A 158 -5.81 -7.90 -19.15
CA ASP A 158 -5.68 -7.10 -20.36
C ASP A 158 -4.86 -5.84 -20.11
N ARG A 159 -3.86 -5.61 -20.97
CA ARG A 159 -3.05 -4.40 -21.00
C ARG A 159 -3.51 -3.52 -22.14
N ALA A 160 -4.10 -2.38 -21.82
CA ALA A 160 -4.42 -1.35 -22.80
C ALA A 160 -3.40 -0.22 -22.73
N ILE A 161 -2.96 0.25 -23.89
CA ILE A 161 -2.12 1.45 -23.97
C ILE A 161 -3.01 2.64 -23.68
N VAL A 162 -2.54 3.51 -22.78
CA VAL A 162 -3.20 4.75 -22.39
C VAL A 162 -2.41 5.93 -22.96
N ASP A 163 -3.05 6.69 -23.82
CA ASP A 163 -2.46 7.89 -24.40
C ASP A 163 -2.63 9.10 -23.47
N GLU A 164 -3.75 9.20 -22.78
CA GLU A 164 -4.12 10.30 -21.89
C GLU A 164 -4.81 9.77 -20.64
N ALA A 165 -4.53 10.40 -19.49
CA ALA A 165 -5.19 10.13 -18.22
C ALA A 165 -5.19 11.39 -17.33
N TYR A 166 -6.11 11.45 -16.37
CA TYR A 166 -6.39 12.65 -15.59
C TYR A 166 -6.27 12.38 -14.08
N ALA A 167 -6.31 13.45 -13.30
CA ALA A 167 -6.32 13.35 -11.84
C ALA A 167 -7.37 12.35 -11.35
N GLY A 168 -6.94 11.40 -10.51
CA GLY A 168 -7.76 10.29 -10.05
C GLY A 168 -7.51 8.98 -10.79
N ASP A 169 -6.99 9.01 -12.00
CA ASP A 169 -6.63 7.80 -12.75
C ASP A 169 -5.33 7.16 -12.25
N ILE A 170 -5.16 5.90 -12.61
CA ILE A 170 -3.95 5.13 -12.36
C ILE A 170 -3.35 4.71 -13.70
N VAL A 171 -2.09 5.01 -13.89
CA VAL A 171 -1.32 4.58 -15.07
C VAL A 171 -0.14 3.71 -14.66
N GLY A 172 0.09 2.62 -15.41
CA GLY A 172 1.29 1.80 -15.26
C GLY A 172 2.39 2.32 -16.17
N LEU A 173 3.52 2.71 -15.61
CA LEU A 173 4.69 3.14 -16.35
C LEU A 173 5.72 2.01 -16.41
N PHE A 174 6.29 1.76 -17.60
CA PHE A 174 7.45 0.89 -17.69
C PHE A 174 8.59 1.45 -16.85
N ASP A 175 9.13 0.63 -15.96
CA ASP A 175 10.17 1.01 -15.02
C ASP A 175 11.46 0.20 -15.23
N PRO A 176 12.54 0.81 -15.72
CA PRO A 176 13.82 0.14 -15.83
C PRO A 176 14.56 -0.02 -14.48
N GLY A 177 13.88 0.14 -13.34
CA GLY A 177 14.45 0.09 -12.00
C GLY A 177 14.79 1.47 -11.42
N ILE A 178 14.08 2.51 -11.88
CA ILE A 178 14.32 3.89 -11.45
C ILE A 178 13.41 4.27 -10.28
N PHE A 179 12.17 3.77 -10.28
CA PHE A 179 11.16 4.16 -9.31
C PHE A 179 11.22 3.34 -8.02
N SER A 180 10.85 4.01 -6.94
CA SER A 180 10.51 3.41 -5.65
C SER A 180 9.08 3.78 -5.26
N ILE A 181 8.46 2.98 -4.39
CA ILE A 181 7.15 3.30 -3.82
C ILE A 181 7.27 4.59 -3.01
N GLY A 182 6.36 5.54 -3.24
CA GLY A 182 6.36 6.88 -2.66
C GLY A 182 7.03 7.95 -3.53
N ASP A 183 7.68 7.57 -4.64
CA ASP A 183 8.29 8.54 -5.54
C ASP A 183 7.26 9.43 -6.20
N THR A 184 7.59 10.72 -6.33
CA THR A 184 6.77 11.72 -6.99
C THR A 184 7.32 12.07 -8.37
N VAL A 185 6.44 12.17 -9.35
CA VAL A 185 6.73 12.69 -10.69
C VAL A 185 5.83 13.90 -10.98
N CYS A 186 6.40 14.97 -11.51
CA CYS A 186 5.65 16.18 -11.81
C CYS A 186 6.18 16.92 -13.03
N THR A 187 5.34 17.81 -13.58
CA THR A 187 5.72 18.77 -14.63
C THR A 187 5.62 20.19 -14.09
N GLY A 188 5.90 21.16 -14.94
CA GLY A 188 5.82 22.58 -14.59
C GLY A 188 7.10 23.15 -14.00
N LYS A 189 7.05 24.42 -13.64
CA LYS A 189 8.18 25.15 -13.06
C LYS A 189 8.26 24.98 -11.55
N THR A 190 7.12 24.83 -10.90
CA THR A 190 7.01 24.61 -9.47
C THR A 190 6.86 23.11 -9.24
N HIS A 191 7.91 22.49 -8.75
CA HIS A 191 7.90 21.08 -8.41
C HIS A 191 7.08 20.87 -7.14
N VAL A 192 6.37 19.74 -7.10
CA VAL A 192 5.64 19.27 -5.90
C VAL A 192 6.19 17.93 -5.46
N GLN A 193 6.10 17.64 -4.18
CA GLN A 193 6.47 16.35 -3.61
C GLN A 193 5.38 15.88 -2.67
N PHE A 194 4.91 14.64 -2.88
CA PHE A 194 3.89 14.05 -2.01
C PHE A 194 4.53 13.31 -0.84
N PRO A 195 3.78 13.17 0.29
CA PRO A 195 4.24 12.38 1.42
C PRO A 195 4.55 10.94 1.01
N GLU A 196 5.57 10.37 1.62
CA GLU A 196 5.86 8.95 1.43
C GLU A 196 4.72 8.09 2.00
N ILE A 197 4.49 6.93 1.36
CA ILE A 197 3.54 5.94 1.89
C ILE A 197 4.12 5.36 3.18
N PRO A 198 3.36 5.37 4.29
CA PRO A 198 3.84 4.83 5.56
C PRO A 198 4.29 3.38 5.44
N THR A 199 5.49 3.09 5.94
CA THR A 199 6.01 1.73 6.05
C THR A 199 5.68 1.21 7.44
N PHE A 200 4.78 0.23 7.52
CA PHE A 200 4.41 -0.40 8.80
C PHE A 200 5.55 -1.25 9.35
N ALA A 201 5.66 -1.27 10.67
CA ALA A 201 6.60 -2.14 11.35
C ALA A 201 6.26 -3.61 11.08
N PRO A 202 7.24 -4.47 10.73
CA PRO A 202 7.02 -5.89 10.65
C PRO A 202 6.75 -6.50 12.03
N GLU A 203 5.94 -7.55 12.06
CA GLU A 203 5.60 -8.31 13.27
C GLU A 203 6.38 -9.62 13.38
N MET A 204 6.90 -10.11 12.26
CA MET A 204 7.63 -11.38 12.18
C MET A 204 8.94 -11.20 11.44
N PHE A 205 10.00 -11.81 11.98
CA PHE A 205 11.33 -11.74 11.40
C PHE A 205 11.89 -13.12 11.12
N SER A 206 12.51 -13.27 9.97
CA SER A 206 13.17 -14.51 9.57
C SER A 206 14.49 -14.24 8.86
N ARG A 207 15.49 -15.05 9.11
CA ARG A 207 16.73 -15.08 8.34
C ARG A 207 16.53 -15.95 7.11
N ILE A 208 16.80 -15.38 5.95
CA ILE A 208 16.69 -16.07 4.66
C ILE A 208 18.08 -16.27 4.08
N THR A 209 18.41 -17.52 3.77
CA THR A 209 19.69 -17.90 3.17
C THR A 209 19.45 -18.76 1.93
N GLN A 210 20.25 -18.57 0.90
CA GLN A 210 20.19 -19.41 -0.28
C GLN A 210 20.75 -20.81 0.01
N VAL A 211 20.12 -21.85 -0.56
CA VAL A 211 20.60 -23.23 -0.44
C VAL A 211 21.82 -23.47 -1.36
N ASN A 212 21.74 -22.92 -2.59
CA ASN A 212 22.81 -23.08 -3.58
C ASN A 212 23.58 -21.77 -3.77
N THR A 213 24.83 -21.73 -3.34
CA THR A 213 25.72 -20.56 -3.44
C THR A 213 26.00 -20.10 -4.86
N LEU A 214 25.88 -20.98 -5.87
CA LEU A 214 26.06 -20.63 -7.28
C LEU A 214 24.94 -19.70 -7.79
N LYS A 215 23.81 -19.67 -7.11
CA LYS A 215 22.64 -18.83 -7.44
C LYS A 215 22.62 -17.49 -6.68
N ARG A 216 23.76 -17.05 -6.12
CA ARG A 216 23.86 -15.82 -5.33
C ARG A 216 23.31 -14.59 -6.07
N LYS A 217 23.66 -14.43 -7.36
CA LYS A 217 23.19 -13.27 -8.14
C LYS A 217 21.66 -13.24 -8.28
N GLN A 218 21.06 -14.40 -8.56
CA GLN A 218 19.60 -14.54 -8.66
C GLN A 218 18.92 -14.33 -7.32
N PHE A 219 19.53 -14.82 -6.23
CA PHE A 219 19.03 -14.61 -4.88
C PHE A 219 18.99 -13.12 -4.52
N VAL A 220 20.13 -12.43 -4.65
CA VAL A 220 20.22 -10.99 -4.35
C VAL A 220 19.21 -10.20 -5.17
N LYS A 221 19.16 -10.45 -6.49
CA LYS A 221 18.23 -9.79 -7.40
C LYS A 221 16.78 -10.05 -6.98
N GLY A 222 16.39 -11.30 -6.71
CA GLY A 222 15.03 -11.64 -6.32
C GLY A 222 14.63 -10.98 -5.00
N MET A 223 15.52 -10.98 -4.02
CA MET A 223 15.28 -10.32 -2.73
C MET A 223 15.07 -8.81 -2.90
N GLU A 224 15.93 -8.14 -3.66
CA GLU A 224 15.84 -6.70 -3.91
C GLU A 224 14.57 -6.32 -4.66
N GLU A 225 14.21 -7.05 -5.73
CA GLU A 225 13.00 -6.77 -6.50
C GLU A 225 11.73 -6.97 -5.65
N LEU A 226 11.64 -8.07 -4.87
CA LEU A 226 10.50 -8.33 -3.99
C LEU A 226 10.38 -7.31 -2.85
N ALA A 227 11.49 -6.79 -2.33
CA ALA A 227 11.46 -5.71 -1.36
C ALA A 227 11.03 -4.38 -1.99
N GLN A 228 11.45 -4.08 -3.21
CA GLN A 228 11.04 -2.89 -3.94
C GLN A 228 9.56 -2.89 -4.32
N GLU A 229 8.97 -4.09 -4.50
CA GLU A 229 7.52 -4.25 -4.67
C GLU A 229 6.74 -4.02 -3.36
N GLY A 230 7.42 -3.91 -2.23
CA GLY A 230 6.78 -3.80 -0.91
C GLY A 230 6.22 -5.12 -0.36
N ALA A 231 6.53 -6.26 -1.01
CA ALA A 231 6.07 -7.57 -0.55
C ALA A 231 6.71 -7.99 0.79
N ILE A 232 7.94 -7.54 1.03
CA ILE A 232 8.74 -7.81 2.22
C ILE A 232 9.58 -6.59 2.59
N GLN A 233 10.05 -6.55 3.82
CA GLN A 233 11.10 -5.60 4.23
C GLN A 233 12.41 -6.36 4.47
N ILE A 234 13.52 -5.80 3.99
CA ILE A 234 14.86 -6.39 4.14
C ILE A 234 15.67 -5.57 5.10
N PHE A 235 16.31 -6.27 6.03
CA PHE A 235 17.24 -5.71 7.00
C PHE A 235 18.59 -6.42 6.89
N ARG A 236 19.66 -5.64 7.02
CA ARG A 236 21.04 -6.15 6.96
C ARG A 236 21.78 -5.79 8.23
N GLU A 237 22.55 -6.72 8.74
CA GLU A 237 23.51 -6.43 9.80
C GLU A 237 24.68 -5.63 9.21
N PRO A 238 25.14 -4.56 9.88
CA PRO A 238 26.30 -3.79 9.40
C PRO A 238 27.51 -4.68 9.16
N GLY A 239 28.11 -4.54 7.97
CA GLY A 239 29.30 -5.34 7.57
C GLY A 239 28.98 -6.72 6.98
N PHE A 240 27.72 -7.15 6.95
CA PHE A 240 27.30 -8.38 6.27
C PHE A 240 26.72 -8.09 4.89
N GLY A 241 26.94 -9.01 3.96
CA GLY A 241 26.41 -8.91 2.60
C GLY A 241 25.00 -9.47 2.47
N MET A 242 24.50 -9.47 1.22
CA MET A 242 23.17 -9.96 0.86
C MET A 242 23.05 -11.49 0.77
N GLU A 243 24.03 -12.26 1.15
CA GLU A 243 23.97 -13.75 1.13
C GLU A 243 23.13 -14.33 2.27
N SER A 244 22.91 -13.54 3.31
CA SER A 244 22.07 -13.89 4.46
C SER A 244 21.39 -12.62 4.95
N VAL A 245 20.11 -12.48 4.63
CA VAL A 245 19.34 -11.29 4.95
C VAL A 245 18.27 -11.58 5.99
N ILE A 246 17.91 -10.58 6.77
CA ILE A 246 16.77 -10.62 7.66
C ILE A 246 15.59 -10.04 6.91
N VAL A 247 14.50 -10.79 6.87
CA VAL A 247 13.23 -10.38 6.27
C VAL A 247 12.24 -10.11 7.38
N GLY A 248 11.61 -8.96 7.32
CA GLY A 248 10.48 -8.58 8.15
C GLY A 248 9.18 -8.60 7.35
N VAL A 249 8.14 -9.16 7.94
CA VAL A 249 6.80 -9.28 7.35
C VAL A 249 5.73 -9.07 8.41
N VAL A 250 4.51 -8.78 7.98
CA VAL A 250 3.35 -8.67 8.89
C VAL A 250 2.75 -10.04 9.20
N GLY A 251 2.87 -11.01 8.28
CA GLY A 251 2.28 -12.34 8.49
C GLY A 251 3.03 -13.46 7.79
N VAL A 252 2.82 -14.69 8.26
CA VAL A 252 3.52 -15.90 7.78
C VAL A 252 3.31 -16.16 6.28
N LEU A 253 2.13 -15.83 5.74
CA LEU A 253 1.84 -16.00 4.31
C LEU A 253 2.77 -15.22 3.40
N GLN A 254 3.25 -14.04 3.81
CA GLN A 254 4.22 -13.28 3.02
C GLN A 254 5.56 -14.03 2.89
N LEU A 255 5.97 -14.78 3.91
CA LEU A 255 7.17 -15.62 3.86
C LEU A 255 6.99 -16.82 2.91
N GLU A 256 5.82 -17.43 2.90
CA GLU A 256 5.49 -18.53 1.98
C GLU A 256 5.45 -18.04 0.53
N VAL A 257 4.85 -16.88 0.28
CA VAL A 257 4.85 -16.22 -1.02
C VAL A 257 6.28 -15.86 -1.45
N LEU A 258 7.11 -15.34 -0.56
CA LEU A 258 8.52 -15.07 -0.82
C LEU A 258 9.27 -16.32 -1.29
N GLU A 259 9.15 -17.42 -0.55
CA GLU A 259 9.81 -18.68 -0.89
C GLU A 259 9.33 -19.21 -2.26
N GLN A 260 8.02 -19.18 -2.50
CA GLN A 260 7.42 -19.63 -3.76
C GLN A 260 7.86 -18.76 -4.94
N ARG A 261 7.89 -17.44 -4.78
CA ARG A 261 8.32 -16.51 -5.84
C ARG A 261 9.80 -16.63 -6.14
N LEU A 262 10.67 -16.73 -5.12
CA LEU A 262 12.10 -16.97 -5.32
C LEU A 262 12.34 -18.25 -6.10
N LYS A 263 11.57 -19.31 -5.82
CA LYS A 263 11.68 -20.59 -6.54
C LYS A 263 11.15 -20.50 -7.96
N SER A 264 9.96 -19.94 -8.17
CA SER A 264 9.26 -19.94 -9.47
C SER A 264 9.79 -18.90 -10.46
N GLU A 265 10.17 -17.70 -9.97
CA GLU A 265 10.58 -16.58 -10.82
C GLU A 265 12.11 -16.48 -10.98
N TYR A 266 12.85 -16.78 -9.92
CA TYR A 266 14.31 -16.65 -9.90
C TYR A 266 15.04 -18.00 -9.89
N GLY A 267 14.31 -19.11 -9.73
CA GLY A 267 14.87 -20.46 -9.67
C GLY A 267 15.77 -20.69 -8.44
N VAL A 268 15.52 -19.98 -7.33
CA VAL A 268 16.33 -20.01 -6.11
C VAL A 268 15.55 -20.72 -4.99
N GLU A 269 16.16 -21.75 -4.43
CA GLU A 269 15.69 -22.36 -3.19
C GLU A 269 16.38 -21.73 -1.99
N VAL A 270 15.60 -21.44 -0.96
CA VAL A 270 16.04 -20.77 0.25
C VAL A 270 15.77 -21.59 1.49
N ARG A 271 16.54 -21.33 2.55
CA ARG A 271 16.29 -21.82 3.90
C ARG A 271 15.83 -20.64 4.74
N ARG A 272 14.73 -20.82 5.44
CA ARG A 272 14.17 -19.88 6.39
C ARG A 272 14.48 -20.32 7.83
N THR A 273 14.91 -19.38 8.65
CA THR A 273 15.08 -19.55 10.09
C THR A 273 14.38 -18.41 10.81
N GLY A 274 13.36 -18.71 11.61
CA GLY A 274 12.65 -17.72 12.41
C GLY A 274 13.58 -17.02 13.40
N LEU A 275 13.37 -15.74 13.62
CA LEU A 275 14.10 -14.93 14.60
C LEU A 275 13.15 -14.46 15.71
N PRO A 276 13.66 -14.27 16.95
CA PRO A 276 12.81 -13.98 18.11
C PRO A 276 12.43 -12.50 18.27
N TYR A 277 12.60 -11.69 17.24
CA TYR A 277 12.30 -10.27 17.30
C TYR A 277 10.80 -10.04 17.09
N THR A 278 10.24 -9.14 17.90
CA THR A 278 8.83 -8.74 17.88
C THR A 278 8.63 -7.27 17.63
N ASP A 279 9.67 -6.49 17.86
CA ASP A 279 9.62 -5.02 17.75
C ASP A 279 10.77 -4.48 16.92
N VAL A 280 10.47 -3.46 16.14
CA VAL A 280 11.47 -2.69 15.39
C VAL A 280 11.34 -1.22 15.70
N ARG A 281 12.47 -0.53 15.81
CA ARG A 281 12.51 0.94 15.95
C ARG A 281 13.53 1.52 15.00
N TRP A 282 13.11 2.50 14.22
CA TRP A 282 13.98 3.31 13.38
C TRP A 282 14.63 4.40 14.22
N ILE A 283 15.91 4.69 13.96
CA ILE A 283 16.63 5.77 14.60
C ILE A 283 16.43 7.04 13.78
N LYS A 284 15.70 8.03 14.31
CA LYS A 284 15.45 9.32 13.66
C LYS A 284 16.63 10.26 13.72
N THR A 285 17.46 10.13 14.76
CA THR A 285 18.62 10.98 14.98
C THR A 285 19.57 10.91 13.78
N ASP A 286 20.12 12.07 13.37
CA ASP A 286 21.04 12.14 12.22
C ASP A 286 22.19 11.13 12.40
N PRO A 287 22.38 10.20 11.43
CA PRO A 287 23.44 9.20 11.49
C PRO A 287 24.86 9.73 11.68
N LYS A 288 25.09 11.01 11.39
CA LYS A 288 26.38 11.67 11.54
C LYS A 288 26.69 12.10 12.98
N THR A 289 25.65 12.16 13.84
CA THR A 289 25.77 12.68 15.22
C THR A 289 26.09 11.60 16.24
N PHE A 290 26.01 10.32 15.86
CA PHE A 290 26.28 9.20 16.76
C PHE A 290 26.97 8.04 16.05
N GLU A 291 27.71 7.26 16.81
CA GLU A 291 28.34 6.02 16.32
C GLU A 291 27.39 4.83 16.55
N PHE A 292 26.90 4.23 15.48
CA PHE A 292 25.91 3.14 15.55
C PHE A 292 26.42 1.91 16.31
N SER A 293 27.70 1.60 16.17
CA SER A 293 28.35 0.48 16.87
C SER A 293 28.39 0.68 18.39
N SER A 294 28.49 1.93 18.85
CA SER A 294 28.65 2.28 20.27
C SER A 294 27.34 2.36 21.03
N LEU A 295 26.17 2.24 20.35
CA LEU A 295 24.87 2.27 21.04
C LEU A 295 24.79 1.22 22.13
N ASN A 296 24.38 1.66 23.32
CA ASN A 296 24.12 0.79 24.45
C ASN A 296 22.78 0.08 24.25
N VAL A 297 22.84 -1.19 23.89
CA VAL A 297 21.65 -2.05 23.71
C VAL A 297 21.87 -3.37 24.40
N THR A 298 20.78 -4.06 24.73
CA THR A 298 20.87 -5.41 25.34
C THR A 298 21.49 -6.39 24.35
N ARG A 299 22.03 -7.48 24.84
CA ARG A 299 22.65 -8.53 24.02
C ARG A 299 21.68 -9.14 23.00
N ASP A 300 20.38 -9.12 23.33
CA ASP A 300 19.30 -9.69 22.51
C ASP A 300 18.73 -8.67 21.50
N THR A 301 19.28 -7.45 21.46
CA THR A 301 18.91 -6.42 20.49
C THR A 301 19.85 -6.47 19.29
N LEU A 302 19.30 -6.49 18.09
CA LEU A 302 20.07 -6.53 16.86
C LEU A 302 20.11 -5.16 16.18
N LYS A 303 21.30 -4.72 15.81
CA LYS A 303 21.54 -3.49 15.03
C LYS A 303 21.48 -3.84 13.56
N VAL A 304 20.60 -3.18 12.80
CA VAL A 304 20.42 -3.44 11.36
C VAL A 304 20.26 -2.16 10.56
N GLU A 305 20.42 -2.28 9.25
CA GLU A 305 20.11 -1.24 8.27
C GLU A 305 19.08 -1.77 7.28
N ASP A 306 18.12 -0.92 6.87
CA ASP A 306 17.18 -1.25 5.81
C ASP A 306 17.76 -1.01 4.42
N MET A 307 16.95 -1.24 3.38
CA MET A 307 17.35 -1.06 1.98
C MET A 307 17.67 0.40 1.60
N ARG A 308 17.18 1.37 2.39
CA ARG A 308 17.48 2.81 2.22
C ARG A 308 18.70 3.26 3.02
N GLY A 309 19.35 2.34 3.74
CA GLY A 309 20.50 2.64 4.62
C GLY A 309 20.11 3.31 5.93
N ARG A 310 18.83 3.30 6.31
CA ARG A 310 18.38 3.81 7.61
C ARG A 310 18.74 2.80 8.68
N ARG A 311 19.17 3.31 9.84
CA ARG A 311 19.60 2.51 10.97
C ARG A 311 18.41 2.15 11.86
N LEU A 312 18.35 0.89 12.29
CA LEU A 312 17.26 0.34 13.08
C LEU A 312 17.77 -0.58 14.17
N LEU A 313 16.91 -0.80 15.16
CA LEU A 313 17.11 -1.78 16.21
C LEU A 313 15.95 -2.78 16.20
N LEU A 314 16.27 -4.08 16.20
CA LEU A 314 15.29 -5.15 16.36
C LEU A 314 15.34 -5.64 17.80
N PHE A 315 14.18 -5.71 18.45
CA PHE A 315 14.05 -6.06 19.86
C PHE A 315 13.22 -7.33 20.05
N THR A 316 13.53 -8.08 21.09
CA THR A 316 12.81 -9.30 21.49
C THR A 316 11.67 -9.03 22.46
N SER A 317 11.58 -7.82 23.01
CA SER A 317 10.52 -7.43 23.94
C SER A 317 10.44 -5.91 24.10
N PRO A 318 9.28 -5.37 24.53
CA PRO A 318 9.11 -3.95 24.85
C PRO A 318 10.05 -3.47 25.98
N TRP A 319 10.44 -4.34 26.88
CA TRP A 319 11.41 -4.00 27.93
C TRP A 319 12.77 -3.60 27.35
N ASN A 320 13.23 -4.32 26.31
CA ASN A 320 14.49 -4.01 25.63
C ASN A 320 14.43 -2.65 24.90
N VAL A 321 13.25 -2.27 24.39
CA VAL A 321 13.01 -0.96 23.79
C VAL A 321 13.21 0.14 24.83
N ASN A 322 12.51 0.04 25.98
CA ASN A 322 12.61 1.01 27.07
C ASN A 322 14.03 1.12 27.60
N TRP A 323 14.71 -0.02 27.76
CA TRP A 323 16.10 -0.03 28.19
C TRP A 323 17.03 0.69 27.22
N ALA A 324 16.84 0.50 25.91
CA ALA A 324 17.62 1.17 24.87
C ALA A 324 17.40 2.69 24.87
N VAL A 325 16.16 3.14 25.07
CA VAL A 325 15.81 4.58 25.23
C VAL A 325 16.51 5.16 26.45
N ASP A 326 16.41 4.51 27.61
CA ASP A 326 17.02 5.00 28.87
C ASP A 326 18.55 5.11 28.79
N LYS A 327 19.20 4.21 28.05
CA LYS A 327 20.66 4.15 27.94
C LYS A 327 21.25 5.00 26.82
N ASN A 328 20.43 5.51 25.91
CA ASN A 328 20.84 6.35 24.82
C ASN A 328 19.92 7.59 24.71
N PRO A 329 19.99 8.53 25.68
CA PRO A 329 19.07 9.68 25.74
C PRO A 329 19.18 10.63 24.53
N ASP A 330 20.30 10.58 23.82
CA ASP A 330 20.57 11.42 22.65
C ASP A 330 19.97 10.84 21.35
N ILE A 331 19.27 9.68 21.44
CA ILE A 331 18.72 9.00 20.27
C ILE A 331 17.21 8.97 20.33
N GLU A 332 16.58 9.45 19.25
CA GLU A 332 15.14 9.37 19.06
C GLU A 332 14.79 8.11 18.27
N LEU A 333 13.93 7.26 18.82
CA LEU A 333 13.40 6.05 18.19
C LEU A 333 11.98 6.27 17.69
N SER A 334 11.66 5.73 16.50
CA SER A 334 10.34 5.76 15.87
C SER A 334 9.80 4.37 15.60
N GLU A 335 8.49 4.20 15.72
CA GLU A 335 7.78 2.97 15.35
C GLU A 335 7.50 2.88 13.84
N VAL A 336 7.60 4.00 13.14
CA VAL A 336 7.36 4.09 11.70
C VAL A 336 8.64 4.44 10.96
N GLY A 337 8.83 3.86 9.79
CA GLY A 337 10.01 4.07 8.98
C GLY A 337 10.02 5.39 8.21
N ASN A 338 8.88 6.05 8.07
CA ASN A 338 8.74 7.30 7.36
C ASN A 338 8.32 8.38 8.36
N TRP A 339 9.18 9.35 8.54
CA TRP A 339 8.90 10.58 9.30
C TRP A 339 9.34 11.76 8.44
N GLU A 340 8.61 12.83 8.55
CA GLU A 340 9.04 14.10 7.97
C GLU A 340 10.32 14.56 8.69
N ALA A 341 11.36 14.85 7.91
CA ALA A 341 12.64 15.34 8.44
C ALA A 341 12.57 16.84 8.72
#